data_df07273dad73e0a1030b546c06be967d
#
_entry.id   df07273dad73e0a1030b546c06be967d
#
_cell.length_a   1.000
_cell.length_b   1.000
_cell.length_c   1.000
_cell.angle_alpha   90.00
_cell.angle_beta   90.00
_cell.angle_gamma   90.00
#
_symmetry.space_group_name_H-M   'P 1'
#
loop_
_entity.id
_entity.type
_entity.pdbx_description
1 polymer ?
#
loop_
_entity_poly.entity_id
_entity_poly.type
_entity_poly.pdbx_seq_one_letter_code
_entity_poly.pdbx_strand_id
1 'polypeptide(L)'
;MKKFLLSLSLCFMAMVAVAQTYTEDLSVSINGNKTEQGKKDIQVERNADGTCTFILPNFIMADETSEVPVGTIRLENVTVKSLYGGDSIATKQNITILPGDKEGTQPSDWMGPMLGEVPIDLKGLMTKDQLSAKIDIDFAALGMMIKVAIGETTETGIDQAVTTRPASSTVYNLNGVRVANNWNNNLPKGVYVVNGKKVIK
;
A
#
# COMPACT_ATOMS: atom_id res chain seq x y z
N MET A 1 -25.82 -40.77 -47.68
CA MET A 1 -26.00 -40.22 -46.32
C MET A 1 -24.62 -39.82 -45.79
N LYS A 2 -24.27 -38.54 -45.88
CA LYS A 2 -22.97 -38.00 -45.46
C LYS A 2 -23.12 -37.56 -43.98
N LYS A 3 -22.42 -38.24 -43.05
CA LYS A 3 -22.36 -37.87 -41.64
C LYS A 3 -21.38 -36.71 -41.50
N PHE A 4 -21.90 -35.50 -41.23
CA PHE A 4 -21.11 -34.32 -40.81
C PHE A 4 -20.72 -34.54 -39.33
N LEU A 5 -19.45 -34.84 -39.08
CA LEU A 5 -18.86 -34.75 -37.74
C LEU A 5 -18.49 -33.31 -37.51
N LEU A 6 -19.32 -32.62 -36.71
CA LEU A 6 -19.03 -31.29 -36.22
C LEU A 6 -18.02 -31.43 -35.04
N SER A 7 -16.74 -31.24 -35.33
CA SER A 7 -15.69 -31.17 -34.33
C SER A 7 -15.80 -29.80 -33.66
N LEU A 8 -16.45 -29.76 -32.49
CA LEU A 8 -16.44 -28.60 -31.60
C LEU A 8 -15.09 -28.53 -30.89
N SER A 9 -14.13 -27.83 -31.50
CA SER A 9 -12.85 -27.51 -30.88
C SER A 9 -13.10 -26.51 -29.73
N LEU A 10 -13.20 -27.03 -28.52
CA LEU A 10 -13.25 -26.23 -27.30
C LEU A 10 -11.84 -25.68 -27.05
N CYS A 11 -11.57 -24.47 -27.58
CA CYS A 11 -10.37 -23.72 -27.22
C CYS A 11 -10.45 -23.34 -25.73
N PHE A 12 -9.89 -24.16 -24.87
CA PHE A 12 -9.50 -23.76 -23.53
C PHE A 12 -8.41 -22.70 -23.69
N MET A 13 -8.78 -21.42 -23.66
CA MET A 13 -7.83 -20.34 -23.38
C MET A 13 -7.41 -20.54 -21.91
N ALA A 14 -6.29 -21.20 -21.69
CA ALA A 14 -5.60 -21.12 -20.42
C ALA A 14 -5.27 -19.64 -20.21
N MET A 15 -6.00 -18.96 -19.31
CA MET A 15 -5.62 -17.64 -18.82
C MET A 15 -4.32 -17.84 -18.03
N VAL A 16 -3.20 -17.55 -18.69
CA VAL A 16 -1.90 -17.48 -18.03
C VAL A 16 -1.99 -16.29 -17.08
N ALA A 17 -1.93 -16.53 -15.78
CA ALA A 17 -1.75 -15.48 -14.80
C ALA A 17 -0.43 -14.77 -15.15
N VAL A 18 -0.51 -13.52 -15.59
CA VAL A 18 0.69 -12.73 -15.89
C VAL A 18 1.15 -12.14 -14.57
N ALA A 19 2.21 -12.71 -14.03
CA ALA A 19 2.91 -12.12 -12.90
C ALA A 19 3.69 -10.90 -13.38
N GLN A 20 3.49 -9.76 -12.74
CA GLN A 20 4.27 -8.55 -12.94
C GLN A 20 5.19 -8.36 -11.74
N THR A 21 6.48 -8.13 -11.99
CA THR A 21 7.47 -7.84 -10.95
C THR A 21 7.76 -6.35 -10.91
N TYR A 22 7.72 -5.78 -9.72
CA TYR A 22 8.11 -4.41 -9.42
C TYR A 22 9.34 -4.43 -8.52
N THR A 23 10.34 -3.62 -8.82
CA THR A 23 11.56 -3.46 -8.00
C THR A 23 11.50 -2.10 -7.33
N GLU A 24 11.10 -2.06 -6.07
CA GLU A 24 10.82 -0.83 -5.34
C GLU A 24 11.65 -0.72 -4.06
N ASP A 25 11.90 0.52 -3.63
CA ASP A 25 12.50 0.77 -2.33
C ASP A 25 11.52 0.36 -1.23
N LEU A 26 12.02 -0.37 -0.24
CA LEU A 26 11.23 -0.86 0.88
C LEU A 26 11.78 -0.31 2.19
N SER A 27 10.89 0.15 3.05
CA SER A 27 11.24 0.51 4.42
C SER A 27 10.31 -0.15 5.43
N VAL A 28 10.84 -0.47 6.59
CA VAL A 28 10.10 -1.07 7.70
C VAL A 28 10.19 -0.14 8.90
N SER A 29 9.07 0.10 9.55
CA SER A 29 9.01 0.84 10.81
C SER A 29 8.44 -0.06 11.90
N ILE A 30 9.19 -0.26 12.98
CA ILE A 30 8.75 -1.01 14.16
C ILE A 30 8.60 -0.02 15.31
N ASN A 31 7.38 0.11 15.82
CA ASN A 31 7.06 1.05 16.91
C ASN A 31 7.55 2.49 16.64
N GLY A 32 7.54 2.91 15.36
CA GLY A 32 7.96 4.24 14.93
C GLY A 32 9.43 4.37 14.52
N ASN A 33 10.28 3.39 14.80
CA ASN A 33 11.67 3.37 14.36
C ASN A 33 11.74 2.82 12.92
N LYS A 34 12.09 3.68 11.97
CA LYS A 34 12.16 3.35 10.54
C LYS A 34 13.54 2.89 10.14
N THR A 35 13.60 1.79 9.36
CA THR A 35 14.82 1.25 8.76
C THR A 35 14.59 1.03 7.27
N GLU A 36 15.50 1.51 6.44
CA GLU A 36 15.47 1.28 5.00
C GLU A 36 15.99 -0.13 4.68
N GLN A 37 15.27 -0.84 3.83
CA GLN A 37 15.59 -2.23 3.45
C GLN A 37 16.16 -2.33 2.03
N GLY A 38 16.36 -1.19 1.36
CA GLY A 38 16.78 -1.10 -0.02
C GLY A 38 15.72 -1.62 -1.00
N LYS A 39 16.15 -1.90 -2.22
CA LYS A 39 15.25 -2.37 -3.29
C LYS A 39 14.89 -3.83 -3.08
N LYS A 40 13.60 -4.12 -3.26
CA LYS A 40 13.02 -5.47 -3.19
C LYS A 40 12.15 -5.72 -4.40
N ASP A 41 12.14 -6.97 -4.85
CA ASP A 41 11.26 -7.41 -5.92
C ASP A 41 9.92 -7.84 -5.31
N ILE A 42 8.85 -7.24 -5.79
CA ILE A 42 7.47 -7.55 -5.41
C ILE A 42 6.77 -8.09 -6.65
N GLN A 43 6.11 -9.22 -6.51
CA GLN A 43 5.35 -9.84 -7.58
C GLN A 43 3.86 -9.61 -7.37
N VAL A 44 3.17 -9.24 -8.43
CA VAL A 44 1.71 -9.12 -8.44
C VAL A 44 1.15 -9.98 -9.58
N GLU A 45 0.38 -10.99 -9.22
CA GLU A 45 -0.27 -11.92 -10.14
C GLU A 45 -1.75 -11.52 -10.27
N ARG A 46 -2.21 -11.27 -11.48
CA ARG A 46 -3.63 -11.00 -11.73
C ARG A 46 -4.42 -12.29 -11.81
N ASN A 47 -5.49 -12.37 -11.03
CA ASN A 47 -6.38 -13.51 -10.99
C ASN A 47 -7.53 -13.35 -12.01
N ALA A 48 -8.09 -14.48 -12.44
CA ALA A 48 -9.20 -14.49 -13.41
C ALA A 48 -10.50 -13.85 -12.88
N ASP A 49 -10.66 -13.76 -11.56
CA ASP A 49 -11.81 -13.17 -10.89
C ASP A 49 -11.71 -11.64 -10.71
N GLY A 50 -10.64 -11.02 -11.24
CA GLY A 50 -10.40 -9.58 -11.13
C GLY A 50 -9.69 -9.14 -9.86
N THR A 51 -9.33 -10.06 -8.97
CA THR A 51 -8.45 -9.82 -7.83
C THR A 51 -6.98 -9.93 -8.24
N CYS A 52 -6.06 -9.73 -7.31
CA CYS A 52 -4.66 -10.11 -7.52
C CYS A 52 -4.09 -10.82 -6.29
N THR A 53 -2.96 -11.50 -6.52
CA THR A 53 -2.10 -12.04 -5.48
C THR A 53 -0.87 -11.17 -5.39
N PHE A 54 -0.59 -10.65 -4.19
CA PHE A 54 0.59 -9.85 -3.90
C PHE A 54 1.62 -10.73 -3.18
N ILE A 55 2.87 -10.73 -3.64
CA ILE A 55 3.94 -11.58 -3.12
C ILE A 55 5.19 -10.72 -2.90
N LEU A 56 5.71 -10.74 -1.66
CA LEU A 56 7.03 -10.26 -1.30
C LEU A 56 7.89 -11.47 -0.95
N PRO A 57 8.68 -11.99 -1.90
CA PRO A 57 9.43 -13.22 -1.70
C PRO A 57 10.69 -12.99 -0.88
N ASN A 58 11.08 -13.99 -0.10
CA ASN A 58 12.38 -14.06 0.60
C ASN A 58 12.71 -12.78 1.39
N PHE A 59 11.70 -12.22 2.07
CA PHE A 59 11.89 -10.99 2.81
C PHE A 59 12.82 -11.21 3.99
N ILE A 60 13.92 -10.49 4.01
CA ILE A 60 14.88 -10.40 5.12
C ILE A 60 14.82 -8.97 5.63
N MET A 61 14.48 -8.81 6.88
CA MET A 61 14.52 -7.53 7.56
C MET A 61 15.92 -7.31 8.12
N ALA A 62 16.57 -6.23 7.70
CA ALA A 62 17.91 -5.88 8.12
C ALA A 62 17.89 -4.59 8.94
N ASP A 63 18.70 -4.52 9.97
CA ASP A 63 19.10 -3.29 10.65
C ASP A 63 20.63 -3.13 10.59
N GLU A 64 21.19 -2.14 11.30
CA GLU A 64 22.63 -1.85 11.27
C GLU A 64 23.48 -3.00 11.83
N THR A 65 22.90 -3.92 12.59
CA THR A 65 23.61 -4.93 13.39
C THR A 65 23.16 -6.36 13.12
N SER A 66 22.00 -6.56 12.54
CA SER A 66 21.38 -7.88 12.40
C SER A 66 20.53 -8.00 11.15
N GLU A 67 20.42 -9.24 10.67
CA GLU A 67 19.46 -9.63 9.63
C GLU A 67 18.49 -10.67 10.21
N VAL A 68 17.20 -10.46 10.00
CA VAL A 68 16.15 -11.37 10.42
C VAL A 68 15.45 -11.92 9.18
N PRO A 69 15.65 -13.19 8.83
CA PRO A 69 14.96 -13.84 7.73
C PRO A 69 13.47 -14.02 8.11
N VAL A 70 12.61 -13.24 7.50
CA VAL A 70 11.17 -13.27 7.78
C VAL A 70 10.48 -14.35 6.95
N GLY A 71 10.70 -14.39 5.64
CA GLY A 71 10.11 -15.35 4.73
C GLY A 71 9.36 -14.72 3.56
N THR A 72 8.45 -15.46 2.98
CA THR A 72 7.62 -15.01 1.85
C THR A 72 6.25 -14.57 2.35
N ILE A 73 5.93 -13.30 2.14
CA ILE A 73 4.62 -12.72 2.43
C ILE A 73 3.77 -12.87 1.16
N ARG A 74 2.70 -13.66 1.24
CA ARG A 74 1.77 -13.90 0.14
C ARG A 74 0.35 -13.51 0.57
N LEU A 75 -0.23 -12.53 -0.13
CA LEU A 75 -1.59 -12.05 0.10
C LEU A 75 -2.44 -12.44 -1.10
N GLU A 76 -3.41 -13.31 -0.89
CA GLU A 76 -4.33 -13.76 -1.93
C GLU A 76 -5.62 -12.93 -1.93
N ASN A 77 -6.34 -12.95 -3.05
CA ASN A 77 -7.64 -12.27 -3.20
C ASN A 77 -7.58 -10.76 -2.85
N VAL A 78 -6.47 -10.10 -3.16
CA VAL A 78 -6.34 -8.66 -3.00
C VAL A 78 -7.29 -7.96 -3.97
N THR A 79 -8.18 -7.13 -3.45
CA THR A 79 -9.14 -6.37 -4.25
C THR A 79 -8.42 -5.37 -5.14
N VAL A 80 -8.79 -5.32 -6.41
CA VAL A 80 -8.27 -4.37 -7.40
C VAL A 80 -9.40 -3.45 -7.83
N LYS A 81 -9.15 -2.13 -7.83
CA LYS A 81 -10.08 -1.13 -8.37
C LYS A 81 -9.34 -0.25 -9.36
N SER A 82 -9.79 -0.26 -10.60
CA SER A 82 -9.20 0.58 -11.64
C SER A 82 -9.55 2.04 -11.42
N LEU A 83 -8.52 2.89 -11.47
CA LEU A 83 -8.58 4.33 -11.32
C LEU A 83 -7.97 5.00 -12.56
N TYR A 84 -8.23 6.30 -12.73
CA TYR A 84 -7.51 7.08 -13.74
C TYR A 84 -6.03 7.16 -13.36
N GLY A 85 -5.16 6.54 -14.17
CA GLY A 85 -3.71 6.54 -13.96
C GLY A 85 -3.14 5.32 -13.23
N GLY A 86 -3.95 4.29 -12.90
CA GLY A 86 -3.48 3.06 -12.26
C GLY A 86 -4.58 2.26 -11.61
N ASP A 87 -4.21 1.24 -10.87
CA ASP A 87 -5.13 0.40 -10.11
C ASP A 87 -4.84 0.52 -8.61
N SER A 88 -5.85 0.80 -7.81
CA SER A 88 -5.70 0.69 -6.36
C SER A 88 -5.86 -0.77 -5.94
N ILE A 89 -5.01 -1.21 -5.01
CA ILE A 89 -5.05 -2.54 -4.41
C ILE A 89 -5.27 -2.42 -2.91
N ALA A 90 -6.12 -3.29 -2.36
CA ALA A 90 -6.37 -3.29 -0.92
C ALA A 90 -6.83 -4.68 -0.44
N THR A 91 -6.37 -5.05 0.75
CA THR A 91 -6.89 -6.23 1.46
C THR A 91 -6.66 -6.09 2.96
N LYS A 92 -7.52 -6.73 3.73
CA LYS A 92 -7.33 -6.92 5.17
C LYS A 92 -7.60 -8.38 5.49
N GLN A 93 -6.55 -9.10 5.89
CA GLN A 93 -6.65 -10.54 6.13
C GLN A 93 -5.59 -11.01 7.13
N ASN A 94 -5.83 -12.17 7.74
CA ASN A 94 -4.82 -12.89 8.50
C ASN A 94 -4.10 -13.87 7.57
N ILE A 95 -2.79 -13.92 7.65
CA ILE A 95 -1.97 -14.84 6.87
C ILE A 95 -0.98 -15.59 7.75
N THR A 96 -0.50 -16.73 7.27
CA THR A 96 0.72 -17.35 7.76
C THR A 96 1.85 -17.00 6.79
N ILE A 97 2.93 -16.42 7.30
CA ILE A 97 4.10 -16.11 6.48
C ILE A 97 4.79 -17.44 6.12
N LEU A 98 5.02 -17.66 4.84
CA LEU A 98 5.67 -18.86 4.35
C LEU A 98 7.19 -18.79 4.55
N PRO A 99 7.88 -19.93 4.68
CA PRO A 99 9.33 -19.91 4.59
C PRO A 99 9.76 -19.35 3.22
N GLY A 100 10.95 -18.77 3.17
CA GLY A 100 11.54 -18.40 1.90
C GLY A 100 12.09 -19.65 1.17
N ASP A 101 12.43 -19.45 -0.10
CA ASP A 101 13.01 -20.47 -0.98
C ASP A 101 14.40 -20.08 -1.50
N LYS A 102 15.05 -19.13 -0.80
CA LYS A 102 16.40 -18.67 -1.16
C LYS A 102 17.37 -19.86 -1.12
N GLU A 103 18.17 -20.02 -2.17
CA GLU A 103 19.16 -21.07 -2.28
C GLU A 103 20.09 -21.11 -1.05
N GLY A 104 20.32 -22.29 -0.50
CA GLY A 104 21.16 -22.50 0.68
C GLY A 104 20.44 -22.30 2.02
N THR A 105 19.14 -21.98 2.04
CA THR A 105 18.34 -21.88 3.28
C THR A 105 17.46 -23.10 3.48
N GLN A 106 17.12 -23.37 4.76
CA GLN A 106 16.13 -24.37 5.16
C GLN A 106 14.86 -23.67 5.66
N PRO A 107 13.70 -24.31 5.65
CA PRO A 107 12.46 -23.74 6.18
C PRO A 107 12.57 -23.28 7.64
N SER A 108 13.41 -23.92 8.44
CA SER A 108 13.68 -23.58 9.84
C SER A 108 14.48 -22.29 10.02
N ASP A 109 15.13 -21.79 8.98
CA ASP A 109 15.93 -20.56 9.04
C ASP A 109 15.05 -19.30 8.98
N TRP A 110 13.75 -19.47 8.67
CA TRP A 110 12.81 -18.40 8.50
C TRP A 110 11.91 -18.23 9.73
N MET A 111 11.86 -17.00 10.26
CA MET A 111 11.08 -16.70 11.47
C MET A 111 9.57 -16.64 11.18
N GLY A 112 9.16 -16.21 10.00
CA GLY A 112 7.76 -15.97 9.67
C GLY A 112 6.80 -17.12 9.97
N PRO A 113 7.10 -18.38 9.62
CA PRO A 113 6.24 -19.51 9.95
C PRO A 113 6.00 -19.72 11.45
N MET A 114 6.93 -19.24 12.29
CA MET A 114 6.84 -19.37 13.75
C MET A 114 5.93 -18.30 14.39
N LEU A 115 5.59 -17.23 13.64
CA LEU A 115 4.76 -16.14 14.14
C LEU A 115 3.26 -16.50 14.19
N GLY A 116 2.86 -17.62 13.56
CA GLY A 116 1.46 -18.01 13.45
C GLY A 116 0.67 -17.12 12.50
N GLU A 117 -0.59 -16.83 12.84
CA GLU A 117 -1.42 -15.91 12.05
C GLU A 117 -1.04 -14.46 12.29
N VAL A 118 -0.78 -13.75 11.21
CA VAL A 118 -0.35 -12.35 11.17
C VAL A 118 -1.45 -11.50 10.55
N PRO A 119 -2.04 -10.54 11.27
CA PRO A 119 -3.03 -9.64 10.70
C PRO A 119 -2.33 -8.60 9.80
N ILE A 120 -2.78 -8.51 8.55
CA ILE A 120 -2.24 -7.62 7.52
C ILE A 120 -3.34 -6.69 7.01
N ASP A 121 -3.04 -5.40 6.94
CA ASP A 121 -3.85 -4.40 6.21
C ASP A 121 -2.96 -3.80 5.11
N LEU A 122 -3.20 -4.19 3.84
CA LEU A 122 -2.50 -3.69 2.67
C LEU A 122 -3.34 -2.65 1.95
N LYS A 123 -2.71 -1.53 1.59
CA LYS A 123 -3.27 -0.53 0.67
C LYS A 123 -2.17 -0.05 -0.26
N GLY A 124 -2.47 0.08 -1.55
CA GLY A 124 -1.49 0.51 -2.52
C GLY A 124 -2.09 1.02 -3.81
N LEU A 125 -1.21 1.56 -4.63
CA LEU A 125 -1.48 2.00 -5.99
C LEU A 125 -0.47 1.33 -6.92
N MET A 126 -0.96 0.74 -7.97
CA MET A 126 -0.19 0.01 -8.97
C MET A 126 -0.39 0.65 -10.32
N THR A 127 0.69 1.03 -10.98
CA THR A 127 0.72 1.46 -12.37
C THR A 127 1.38 0.39 -13.24
N LYS A 128 1.62 0.69 -14.51
CA LYS A 128 2.36 -0.23 -15.39
C LYS A 128 3.81 -0.44 -14.91
N ASP A 129 4.44 0.60 -14.35
CA ASP A 129 5.89 0.63 -14.12
C ASP A 129 6.26 0.78 -12.63
N GLN A 130 5.30 1.10 -11.76
CA GLN A 130 5.54 1.41 -10.34
C GLN A 130 4.48 0.80 -9.45
N LEU A 131 4.90 0.36 -8.28
CA LEU A 131 4.07 -0.08 -7.18
C LEU A 131 4.37 0.76 -5.95
N SER A 132 3.36 1.40 -5.40
CA SER A 132 3.43 2.10 -4.13
C SER A 132 2.44 1.47 -3.16
N ALA A 133 2.90 0.98 -2.02
CA ALA A 133 2.02 0.28 -1.08
C ALA A 133 2.44 0.51 0.38
N LYS A 134 1.45 0.42 1.26
CA LYS A 134 1.64 0.36 2.71
C LYS A 134 1.03 -0.92 3.24
N ILE A 135 1.75 -1.56 4.15
CA ILE A 135 1.29 -2.74 4.87
C ILE A 135 1.39 -2.42 6.35
N ASP A 136 0.25 -2.42 7.04
CA ASP A 136 0.19 -2.33 8.48
C ASP A 136 0.01 -3.74 9.07
N ILE A 137 0.87 -4.09 10.01
CA ILE A 137 0.88 -5.38 10.71
C ILE A 137 0.73 -5.11 12.19
N ASP A 138 -0.38 -5.52 12.77
CA ASP A 138 -0.69 -5.30 14.19
C ASP A 138 -0.40 -6.56 15.00
N PHE A 139 0.75 -6.58 15.64
CA PHE A 139 1.10 -7.57 16.65
C PHE A 139 0.80 -7.05 18.07
N ALA A 140 -0.41 -6.59 18.32
CA ALA A 140 -0.82 -6.05 19.63
C ALA A 140 -0.51 -6.99 20.79
N ALA A 141 -0.62 -8.31 20.58
CA ALA A 141 -0.28 -9.33 21.58
C ALA A 141 1.21 -9.30 21.99
N LEU A 142 2.09 -8.82 21.13
CA LEU A 142 3.53 -8.66 21.38
C LEU A 142 3.92 -7.21 21.63
N GLY A 143 2.95 -6.28 21.67
CA GLY A 143 3.20 -4.84 21.81
C GLY A 143 3.97 -4.24 20.63
N MET A 144 3.91 -4.88 19.45
CA MET A 144 4.62 -4.42 18.24
C MET A 144 3.64 -3.97 17.18
N MET A 145 3.87 -2.78 16.64
CA MET A 145 3.22 -2.29 15.42
C MET A 145 4.28 -2.16 14.33
N ILE A 146 4.11 -2.91 13.25
CA ILE A 146 5.03 -2.92 12.13
C ILE A 146 4.35 -2.27 10.93
N LYS A 147 5.02 -1.32 10.32
CA LYS A 147 4.58 -0.68 9.06
C LYS A 147 5.63 -0.91 8.00
N VAL A 148 5.21 -1.44 6.87
CA VAL A 148 6.05 -1.61 5.69
C VAL A 148 5.58 -0.62 4.64
N ALA A 149 6.51 0.19 4.12
CA ALA A 149 6.26 1.07 2.99
C ALA A 149 7.08 0.59 1.79
N ILE A 150 6.44 0.52 0.63
CA ILE A 150 6.98 0.04 -0.64
C ILE A 150 6.82 1.15 -1.66
N GLY A 151 7.91 1.48 -2.36
CA GLY A 151 7.96 2.56 -3.33
C GLY A 151 7.76 3.94 -2.69
N GLU A 152 7.65 4.98 -3.52
CA GLU A 152 7.28 6.29 -3.02
C GLU A 152 5.80 6.27 -2.62
N THR A 153 5.54 6.14 -1.34
CA THR A 153 4.19 6.31 -0.80
C THR A 153 3.84 7.80 -0.84
N THR A 154 3.38 8.29 -1.97
CA THR A 154 2.66 9.55 -2.00
C THR A 154 1.39 9.35 -1.18
N GLU A 155 1.40 9.82 0.05
CA GLU A 155 0.16 9.89 0.83
C GLU A 155 -0.77 10.89 0.16
N THR A 156 -1.52 10.42 -0.84
CA THR A 156 -2.63 11.16 -1.44
C THR A 156 -3.86 11.03 -0.54
N GLY A 157 -3.67 11.27 0.76
CA GLY A 157 -4.76 11.32 1.72
C GLY A 157 -4.99 12.75 2.16
N ILE A 158 -6.24 13.16 2.23
CA ILE A 158 -6.69 14.45 2.77
C ILE A 158 -6.12 14.74 4.17
N ASP A 159 -5.65 13.71 4.90
CA ASP A 159 -5.07 13.83 6.24
C ASP A 159 -3.70 14.52 6.28
N GLN A 160 -2.89 14.47 5.20
CA GLN A 160 -1.64 15.25 5.14
C GLN A 160 -1.81 16.69 4.64
N ALA A 161 -2.89 17.00 3.95
CA ALA A 161 -3.17 18.37 3.55
C ALA A 161 -3.38 19.31 4.76
N VAL A 162 -3.59 18.75 5.95
CA VAL A 162 -3.85 19.52 7.18
C VAL A 162 -2.55 19.84 7.94
N THR A 163 -1.48 19.06 7.80
CA THR A 163 -0.27 19.20 8.65
C THR A 163 0.87 20.00 8.01
N THR A 164 0.88 20.19 6.69
CA THR A 164 1.98 20.93 6.02
C THR A 164 1.56 22.24 5.35
N ARG A 165 0.31 22.67 5.49
CA ARG A 165 0.00 24.05 5.17
C ARG A 165 0.68 24.93 6.22
N PRO A 166 1.62 25.81 5.85
CA PRO A 166 2.01 26.90 6.74
C PRO A 166 0.71 27.59 7.13
N ALA A 167 0.55 27.88 8.42
CA ALA A 167 -0.65 28.54 8.94
C ALA A 167 -0.84 29.86 8.19
N SER A 168 -1.46 29.79 7.00
CA SER A 168 -1.81 30.94 6.20
C SER A 168 -2.98 31.60 6.91
N SER A 169 -2.71 32.69 7.57
CA SER A 169 -3.74 33.54 8.18
C SER A 169 -4.55 34.30 7.11
N THR A 170 -4.43 33.93 5.84
CA THR A 170 -5.18 34.50 4.73
C THR A 170 -6.67 34.38 4.96
N VAL A 171 -7.36 35.49 4.84
CA VAL A 171 -8.78 35.62 5.10
C VAL A 171 -9.54 35.67 3.78
N TYR A 172 -10.57 34.84 3.65
CA TYR A 172 -11.45 34.79 2.49
C TYR A 172 -12.89 35.15 2.92
N ASN A 173 -13.65 35.77 2.05
CA ASN A 173 -15.09 35.88 2.21
C ASN A 173 -15.80 34.58 1.83
N LEU A 174 -17.13 34.50 2.00
CA LEU A 174 -17.91 33.32 1.66
C LEU A 174 -17.95 33.00 0.16
N ASN A 175 -17.60 33.95 -0.70
CA ASN A 175 -17.49 33.76 -2.15
C ASN A 175 -16.10 33.23 -2.57
N GLY A 176 -15.23 32.92 -1.61
CA GLY A 176 -13.86 32.45 -1.89
C GLY A 176 -12.88 33.53 -2.31
N VAL A 177 -13.29 34.79 -2.26
CA VAL A 177 -12.41 35.93 -2.59
C VAL A 177 -11.54 36.26 -1.39
N ARG A 178 -10.23 36.41 -1.61
CA ARG A 178 -9.27 36.80 -0.60
C ARG A 178 -9.48 38.29 -0.22
N VAL A 179 -9.71 38.56 1.06
CA VAL A 179 -9.99 39.89 1.58
C VAL A 179 -8.87 40.45 2.45
N ALA A 180 -8.00 39.56 3.02
CA ALA A 180 -6.83 40.01 3.77
C ALA A 180 -5.75 38.94 3.82
N ASN A 181 -4.50 39.35 4.09
CA ASN A 181 -3.37 38.43 4.27
C ASN A 181 -3.32 37.82 5.67
N ASN A 182 -3.90 38.50 6.65
CA ASN A 182 -3.94 38.09 8.05
C ASN A 182 -5.28 38.50 8.68
N TRP A 183 -5.74 37.72 9.65
CA TRP A 183 -6.84 38.06 10.52
C TRP A 183 -6.45 39.32 11.35
N ASN A 184 -7.17 40.41 11.23
CA ASN A 184 -6.90 41.63 11.98
C ASN A 184 -8.18 42.35 12.36
N ASN A 185 -8.07 43.39 13.23
CA ASN A 185 -9.21 44.14 13.72
C ASN A 185 -9.79 45.13 12.68
N ASN A 186 -9.17 45.34 11.54
CA ASN A 186 -9.61 46.28 10.51
C ASN A 186 -10.58 45.67 9.49
N LEU A 187 -10.84 44.33 9.57
CA LEU A 187 -11.84 43.72 8.72
C LEU A 187 -13.26 44.18 9.12
N PRO A 188 -14.16 44.46 8.19
CA PRO A 188 -15.56 44.73 8.47
C PRO A 188 -16.23 43.58 9.25
N LYS A 189 -17.34 43.88 9.95
CA LYS A 189 -18.15 42.82 10.54
C LYS A 189 -18.69 41.90 9.44
N GLY A 190 -18.55 40.61 9.64
CA GLY A 190 -18.97 39.66 8.63
C GLY A 190 -18.53 38.21 8.93
N VAL A 191 -18.82 37.32 7.98
CA VAL A 191 -18.42 35.90 8.03
C VAL A 191 -17.25 35.68 7.08
N TYR A 192 -16.20 35.08 7.58
CA TYR A 192 -14.96 34.84 6.87
C TYR A 192 -14.52 33.38 6.98
N VAL A 193 -13.62 32.96 6.10
CA VAL A 193 -12.93 31.68 6.17
C VAL A 193 -11.45 31.96 6.41
N VAL A 194 -10.92 31.46 7.53
CA VAL A 194 -9.51 31.59 7.93
C VAL A 194 -8.98 30.20 8.25
N ASN A 195 -7.89 29.79 7.59
CA ASN A 195 -7.33 28.44 7.75
C ASN A 195 -8.37 27.34 7.55
N GLY A 196 -9.29 27.51 6.59
CA GLY A 196 -10.35 26.55 6.30
C GLY A 196 -11.49 26.53 7.34
N LYS A 197 -11.46 27.38 8.36
CA LYS A 197 -12.51 27.47 9.40
C LYS A 197 -13.35 28.73 9.20
N LYS A 198 -14.67 28.61 9.39
CA LYS A 198 -15.61 29.73 9.41
C LYS A 198 -15.42 30.52 10.69
N VAL A 199 -15.20 31.83 10.55
CA VAL A 199 -15.01 32.76 11.65
C VAL A 199 -15.98 33.95 11.47
N ILE A 200 -16.61 34.40 12.54
CA ILE A 200 -17.50 35.55 12.56
C ILE A 200 -16.76 36.70 13.25
N LYS A 201 -16.86 37.86 12.65
CA LYS A 201 -16.32 39.10 13.24
C LYS A 201 -17.43 40.09 13.58
#